data_cf428caa1846d3413f9738542904b98a
#
_entry.id   cf428caa1846d3413f9738542904b98a
#
_cell.length_a   1.000
_cell.length_b   1.000
_cell.length_c   1.000
_cell.angle_alpha   90.00
_cell.angle_beta   90.00
_cell.angle_gamma   90.00
#
_symmetry.space_group_name_H-M   'P 1'
#
loop_
_entity.id
_entity.type
_entity.pdbx_description
1 polymer ?
#
loop_
_entity_poly.entity_id
_entity_poly.type
_entity_poly.pdbx_seq_one_letter_code
_entity_poly.pdbx_strand_id
1 'polypeptide(L)' 'MNTATKNLTTLGPIVLAFSGGLDTSYCVLELKAQGYEVHTVFVDTGGLTLDEVEWIEDRALSLGASKHHLVDAAS' A
#
# COMPACT_ATOMS: atom_id res chain seq x y z
N MET A 1 10.57 -8.35 20.76
CA MET A 1 10.68 -7.70 20.52
C MET A 1 11.12 -7.01 20.69
N ASN A 2 11.31 -6.72 20.63
CA ASN A 2 11.73 -5.85 20.59
C ASN A 2 11.63 -5.09 20.59
N THR A 3 11.68 -4.70 20.64
CA THR A 3 11.61 -3.89 20.47
C THR A 3 11.79 -3.02 20.58
N ALA A 4 12.01 -2.88 20.76
CA ALA A 4 12.22 -2.07 20.66
C ALA A 4 12.42 -1.29 20.42
N THR A 5 12.71 -1.16 20.17
CA THR A 5 12.93 -0.36 19.86
C THR A 5 12.61 0.37 19.53
N LYS A 6 12.45 0.51 19.44
CA LYS A 6 12.19 1.20 19.06
C LYS A 6 11.88 2.17 19.06
N ASN A 7 11.78 2.40 19.04
CA ASN A 7 11.52 3.51 19.05
C ASN A 7 11.66 4.22 18.34
N LEU A 8 11.41 4.04 18.36
CA LEU A 8 11.82 4.97 17.67
C LEU A 8 11.03 5.42 16.60
N THR A 9 11.29 5.77 15.86
CA THR A 9 10.84 6.44 14.74
C THR A 9 10.16 5.51 13.79
N THR A 10 10.42 5.50 12.56
CA THR A 10 9.74 4.65 11.61
C THR A 10 10.38 3.27 11.59
N LEU A 11 9.56 2.26 11.44
CA LEU A 11 10.03 0.89 11.38
C LEU A 11 10.61 0.54 10.01
N GLY A 12 10.52 1.48 9.07
CA GLY A 12 11.09 1.30 7.75
C GLY A 12 10.05 0.97 6.71
N PRO A 13 10.48 0.81 5.46
CA PRO A 13 9.54 0.56 4.38
C PRO A 13 9.01 -0.86 4.38
N ILE A 14 7.74 -0.99 4.02
CA ILE A 14 7.11 -2.28 3.84
C ILE A 14 6.29 -2.22 2.57
N VAL A 15 6.30 -3.31 1.79
CA VAL A 15 5.56 -3.38 0.54
C VAL A 15 4.32 -4.22 0.75
N LEU A 16 3.18 -3.67 0.36
CA LEU A 16 1.89 -4.34 0.52
C LEU A 16 1.20 -4.45 -0.83
N ALA A 17 0.80 -5.64 -1.20
CA ALA A 17 -0.05 -5.83 -2.37
C ALA A 17 -1.41 -5.22 -2.08
N PHE A 18 -1.86 -4.30 -2.92
CA PHE A 18 -3.05 -3.51 -2.65
C PHE A 18 -4.01 -3.57 -3.83
N SER A 19 -5.24 -3.99 -3.56
CA SER A 19 -6.26 -4.11 -4.60
C SER A 19 -7.35 -3.06 -4.48
N GLY A 20 -7.28 -2.20 -3.46
CA GLY A 20 -8.33 -1.24 -3.19
C GLY A 20 -9.49 -1.84 -2.41
N GLY A 21 -9.44 -3.12 -2.08
CA GLY A 21 -10.47 -3.78 -1.32
C GLY A 21 -10.43 -3.41 0.15
N LEU A 22 -11.47 -3.82 0.87
CA LEU A 22 -11.64 -3.45 2.27
C LEU A 22 -10.50 -3.99 3.13
N ASP A 23 -10.12 -5.25 2.92
CA ASP A 23 -9.08 -5.89 3.74
C ASP A 23 -7.72 -5.23 3.53
N THR A 24 -7.36 -4.97 2.26
CA THR A 24 -6.06 -4.34 1.98
C THR A 24 -6.05 -2.89 2.43
N SER A 25 -7.19 -2.20 2.37
CA SER A 25 -7.30 -0.84 2.88
C SER A 25 -7.04 -0.80 4.38
N TYR A 26 -7.62 -1.75 5.10
CA TYR A 26 -7.38 -1.84 6.54
C TYR A 26 -5.91 -2.11 6.85
N CYS A 27 -5.27 -2.97 6.04
CA CYS A 27 -3.85 -3.27 6.23
C CYS A 27 -2.98 -2.03 6.09
N VAL A 28 -3.28 -1.15 5.14
CA VAL A 28 -2.52 0.10 5.00
C VAL A 28 -2.62 0.93 6.27
N LEU A 29 -3.84 1.08 6.79
CA LEU A 29 -4.06 1.88 7.99
C LEU A 29 -3.34 1.27 9.19
N GLU A 30 -3.42 -0.05 9.32
CA GLU A 30 -2.82 -0.74 10.46
C GLU A 30 -1.30 -0.65 10.44
N LEU A 31 -0.69 -0.89 9.29
CA LEU A 31 0.76 -0.83 9.17
C LEU A 31 1.28 0.58 9.39
N LYS A 32 0.54 1.57 8.87
CA LYS A 32 0.92 2.95 9.09
C LYS A 32 0.83 3.32 10.55
N ALA A 33 -0.20 2.84 11.25
CA ALA A 33 -0.37 3.09 12.67
C ALA A 33 0.75 2.48 13.50
N GLN A 34 1.34 1.39 13.00
CA GLN A 34 2.47 0.74 13.66
C GLN A 34 3.80 1.42 13.40
N GLY A 35 3.85 2.40 12.52
CA GLY A 35 5.07 3.15 12.25
C GLY A 35 5.80 2.77 10.99
N TYR A 36 5.22 1.93 10.15
CA TYR A 36 5.84 1.57 8.89
C TYR A 36 5.63 2.64 7.83
N GLU A 37 6.59 2.74 6.94
CA GLU A 37 6.43 3.50 5.70
C GLU A 37 5.82 2.53 4.68
N VAL A 38 4.54 2.70 4.36
CA VAL A 38 3.82 1.73 3.55
C VAL A 38 3.93 2.09 2.07
N HIS A 39 4.43 1.15 1.29
CA HIS A 39 4.46 1.23 -0.17
C HIS A 39 3.47 0.20 -0.70
N THR A 40 2.51 0.64 -1.48
CA THR A 40 1.52 -0.27 -2.04
C THR A 40 1.89 -0.63 -3.48
N VAL A 41 1.55 -1.84 -3.87
CA VAL A 41 1.81 -2.35 -5.21
C VAL A 41 0.53 -2.99 -5.73
N PHE A 42 0.11 -2.57 -6.92
CA PHE A 42 -1.00 -3.20 -7.62
C PHE A 42 -0.50 -3.80 -8.92
N VAL A 43 -0.83 -5.08 -9.15
CA VAL A 43 -0.44 -5.76 -10.38
C VAL A 43 -1.64 -5.77 -11.32
N ASP A 44 -1.51 -5.08 -12.45
CA ASP A 44 -2.56 -5.01 -13.46
C ASP A 44 -2.34 -6.12 -14.48
N THR A 45 -3.26 -7.07 -14.50
CA THR A 45 -3.19 -8.20 -15.42
C THR A 45 -4.04 -7.98 -16.67
N GLY A 46 -4.52 -6.74 -16.88
CA GLY A 46 -5.17 -6.38 -18.11
C GLY A 46 -6.69 -6.30 -18.07
N GLY A 47 -7.28 -6.48 -16.90
CA GLY A 47 -8.73 -6.49 -16.78
C GLY A 47 -9.37 -5.19 -16.34
N LEU A 48 -8.58 -4.12 -16.14
CA LEU A 48 -9.08 -2.89 -15.56
C LEU A 48 -9.02 -1.73 -16.56
N THR A 49 -9.95 -0.80 -16.39
CA THR A 49 -9.91 0.46 -17.12
C THR A 49 -8.91 1.41 -16.45
N LEU A 50 -8.54 2.47 -17.17
CA LEU A 50 -7.67 3.49 -16.60
C LEU A 50 -8.30 4.15 -15.37
N ASP A 51 -9.63 4.37 -15.40
CA ASP A 51 -10.33 4.97 -14.27
C ASP A 51 -10.21 4.10 -13.03
N GLU A 52 -10.32 2.78 -13.20
CA GLU A 52 -10.19 1.86 -12.09
C GLU A 52 -8.78 1.85 -11.52
N VAL A 53 -7.76 1.90 -12.39
CA VAL A 53 -6.37 1.95 -11.96
C VAL A 53 -6.09 3.23 -11.18
N GLU A 54 -6.59 4.36 -11.67
CA GLU A 54 -6.39 5.64 -10.98
C GLU A 54 -7.11 5.65 -9.63
N TRP A 55 -8.29 5.04 -9.57
CA TRP A 55 -9.03 4.98 -8.32
C TRP A 55 -8.25 4.19 -7.26
N ILE A 56 -7.62 3.09 -7.67
CA ILE A 56 -6.83 2.28 -6.75
C ILE A 56 -5.66 3.08 -6.21
N GLU A 57 -4.97 3.81 -7.08
CA GLU A 57 -3.85 4.65 -6.67
C GLU A 57 -4.30 5.74 -5.71
N ASP A 58 -5.36 6.46 -6.07
CA ASP A 58 -5.87 7.53 -5.24
C ASP A 58 -6.27 7.01 -3.86
N ARG A 59 -6.89 5.84 -3.82
CA ARG A 59 -7.31 5.26 -2.56
C ARG A 59 -6.10 4.88 -1.70
N ALA A 60 -5.08 4.27 -2.30
CA ALA A 60 -3.88 3.90 -1.55
C ALA A 60 -3.24 5.12 -0.93
N LEU A 61 -3.08 6.17 -1.70
CA LEU A 61 -2.45 7.40 -1.21
C LEU A 61 -3.31 8.09 -0.16
N SER A 62 -4.64 8.09 -0.33
CA SER A 62 -5.54 8.71 0.64
C SER A 62 -5.55 7.96 1.97
N LEU A 63 -5.25 6.68 1.96
CA LEU A 63 -5.14 5.90 3.19
C LEU A 63 -3.82 6.11 3.90
N GLY A 64 -2.88 6.77 3.26
CA GLY A 64 -1.61 7.12 3.87
C GLY A 64 -0.40 6.36 3.36
N ALA A 65 -0.53 5.64 2.26
CA ALA A 65 0.63 5.01 1.64
C ALA A 65 1.61 6.11 1.21
N SER A 66 2.88 5.86 1.44
CA SER A 66 3.93 6.80 1.04
C SER A 66 4.11 6.81 -0.47
N LYS A 67 3.97 5.65 -1.07
CA LYS A 67 4.06 5.50 -2.53
C LYS A 67 3.14 4.38 -2.98
N HIS A 68 2.68 4.48 -4.20
CA HIS A 68 1.90 3.43 -4.84
C HIS A 68 2.58 3.08 -6.15
N HIS A 69 2.75 1.79 -6.40
CA HIS A 69 3.41 1.30 -7.60
C HIS A 69 2.43 0.47 -8.42
N LEU A 70 2.39 0.76 -9.70
CA LEU A 70 1.59 -0.04 -10.64
C LEU A 70 2.53 -0.93 -11.43
N VAL A 71 2.29 -2.22 -11.38
CA VAL A 71 3.04 -3.17 -12.20
C VAL A 71 2.11 -3.67 -13.29
N ASP A 72 2.46 -3.37 -14.54
CA ASP A 72 1.69 -3.81 -15.68
C ASP A 72 2.19 -5.19 -16.10
N ALA A 73 1.40 -6.20 -15.79
CA ALA A 73 1.74 -7.58 -16.11
C ALA A 73 0.91 -8.11 -17.27
N ALA A 74 0.14 -7.25 -17.93
CA ALA A 74 -0.63 -7.66 -19.11
C ALA A 74 0.31 -7.92 -20.27
N SER A 75 0.04 -8.95 -21.03
CA SER A 75 0.86 -9.26 -22.20
C SER A 75 0.14 -8.92 -23.50
#